data_fe247c39065350ae6e9d9121c8a2493c
#
_entry.id   fe247c39065350ae6e9d9121c8a2493c
#
_cell.length_a   1.000
_cell.length_b   1.000
_cell.length_c   1.000
_cell.angle_alpha   90.00
_cell.angle_beta   90.00
_cell.angle_gamma   90.00
#
_symmetry.space_group_name_H-M   'P 1'
#
loop_
_entity.id
_entity.type
_entity.pdbx_description
1 polymer ?
#
loop_
_entity_poly.entity_id
_entity_poly.type
_entity_poly.pdbx_seq_one_letter_code
_entity_poly.pdbx_strand_id
1 'polypeptide(L)'
;MPTEEERCAEAKKLQRIDAAFCAGDLDALRAAVGDPSVVPNGRMPDTVGSCLVYAIYHSPLAFIRKLLEIGADPNAPADDGFPPLIAALTCTRHVPGAGRRNDVNDIVRLLLAFGADPNQRGINDFTPLHMAVSERNAFAIQLLLDAGADPDMPTRIDDCESAVEMAQAAGLHEIASMLARKGQPLRQRLRSGVTLLADFPGSGEPVRRQHNYRIRLRLWLNKGEAVRWQLAWGPVGASRLDDEGATLLTEVRIDRRALIAGLFYGVDGMRVGGIRRLEIAPHLAYGDRGVPGVIPPDALLNAEIAILSAANDP
;
A
#
# COMPACT_ATOMS: atom_id res chain seq x y z
N MET A 1 -34.70 -15.65 -24.07
CA MET A 1 -34.74 -14.93 -22.79
C MET A 1 -34.59 -15.97 -21.69
N PRO A 2 -33.69 -15.81 -20.71
CA PRO A 2 -33.57 -16.77 -19.63
C PRO A 2 -34.84 -16.83 -18.79
N THR A 3 -35.20 -17.99 -18.33
CA THR A 3 -36.38 -18.24 -17.47
C THR A 3 -36.15 -17.58 -16.09
N GLU A 4 -37.22 -17.48 -15.29
CA GLU A 4 -37.13 -16.94 -13.93
C GLU A 4 -36.28 -17.84 -13.02
N GLU A 5 -36.35 -19.17 -13.23
CA GLU A 5 -35.50 -20.13 -12.52
C GLU A 5 -34.03 -20.00 -12.88
N GLU A 6 -33.68 -19.80 -14.15
CA GLU A 6 -32.30 -19.58 -14.60
C GLU A 6 -31.73 -18.28 -14.02
N ARG A 7 -32.52 -17.19 -14.00
CA ARG A 7 -32.11 -15.93 -13.35
C ARG A 7 -31.88 -16.07 -11.84
N CYS A 8 -32.75 -16.82 -11.16
CA CYS A 8 -32.59 -17.08 -9.72
C CYS A 8 -31.34 -17.95 -9.43
N ALA A 9 -31.06 -18.95 -10.28
CA ALA A 9 -29.88 -19.78 -10.16
C ALA A 9 -28.59 -18.97 -10.37
N GLU A 10 -28.57 -18.10 -11.39
CA GLU A 10 -27.44 -17.19 -11.66
C GLU A 10 -27.22 -16.22 -10.52
N ALA A 11 -28.24 -15.59 -9.96
CA ALA A 11 -28.15 -14.70 -8.82
C ALA A 11 -27.56 -15.42 -7.58
N LYS A 12 -27.99 -16.66 -7.32
CA LYS A 12 -27.43 -17.47 -6.23
C LYS A 12 -25.97 -17.85 -6.46
N LYS A 13 -25.55 -18.07 -7.72
CA LYS A 13 -24.17 -18.33 -8.09
C LYS A 13 -23.31 -17.10 -7.82
N LEU A 14 -23.75 -15.92 -8.28
CA LEU A 14 -23.06 -14.65 -8.04
C LEU A 14 -22.92 -14.35 -6.55
N GLN A 15 -23.97 -14.56 -5.75
CA GLN A 15 -23.89 -14.39 -4.29
C GLN A 15 -22.81 -15.28 -3.65
N ARG A 16 -22.68 -16.55 -4.10
CA ARG A 16 -21.62 -17.45 -3.58
C ARG A 16 -20.22 -17.01 -3.98
N ILE A 17 -20.06 -16.52 -5.22
CA ILE A 17 -18.80 -15.97 -5.70
C ILE A 17 -18.40 -14.74 -4.85
N ASP A 18 -19.30 -13.78 -4.68
CA ASP A 18 -19.07 -12.57 -3.87
C ASP A 18 -18.72 -12.91 -2.43
N ALA A 19 -19.46 -13.80 -1.78
CA ALA A 19 -19.20 -14.26 -0.43
C ALA A 19 -17.79 -14.90 -0.29
N ALA A 20 -17.35 -15.67 -1.29
CA ALA A 20 -16.02 -16.27 -1.29
C ALA A 20 -14.91 -15.22 -1.43
N PHE A 21 -15.09 -14.20 -2.27
CA PHE A 21 -14.15 -13.06 -2.38
C PHE A 21 -14.08 -12.28 -1.07
N CYS A 22 -15.21 -11.92 -0.49
CA CYS A 22 -15.28 -11.17 0.77
C CYS A 22 -14.63 -11.94 1.93
N ALA A 23 -14.82 -13.27 1.96
CA ALA A 23 -14.20 -14.14 2.97
C ALA A 23 -12.70 -14.42 2.70
N GLY A 24 -12.21 -14.21 1.47
CA GLY A 24 -10.88 -14.60 1.07
C GLY A 24 -10.68 -16.11 0.99
N ASP A 25 -11.72 -16.85 0.63
CA ASP A 25 -11.71 -18.31 0.55
C ASP A 25 -11.56 -18.79 -0.91
N LEU A 26 -10.37 -19.26 -1.25
CA LEU A 26 -10.03 -19.71 -2.60
C LEU A 26 -10.77 -21.00 -3.00
N ASP A 27 -10.97 -21.91 -2.06
CA ASP A 27 -11.60 -23.19 -2.34
C ASP A 27 -13.12 -22.99 -2.54
N ALA A 28 -13.73 -22.14 -1.71
CA ALA A 28 -15.11 -21.70 -1.90
C ALA A 28 -15.30 -20.97 -3.23
N LEU A 29 -14.35 -20.10 -3.63
CA LEU A 29 -14.40 -19.41 -4.92
C LEU A 29 -14.36 -20.38 -6.08
N ARG A 30 -13.42 -21.32 -6.09
CA ARG A 30 -13.29 -22.35 -7.13
C ARG A 30 -14.56 -23.22 -7.25
N ALA A 31 -15.12 -23.59 -6.11
CA ALA A 31 -16.39 -24.34 -6.07
C ALA A 31 -17.59 -23.52 -6.59
N ALA A 32 -17.65 -22.23 -6.27
CA ALA A 32 -18.75 -21.35 -6.68
C ALA A 32 -18.72 -21.04 -8.18
N VAL A 33 -17.54 -20.88 -8.77
CA VAL A 33 -17.36 -20.64 -10.22
C VAL A 33 -17.74 -21.89 -11.03
N GLY A 34 -17.52 -23.08 -10.50
CA GLY A 34 -17.88 -24.38 -11.14
C GLY A 34 -16.77 -24.94 -12.03
N ASP A 35 -15.90 -24.12 -12.58
CA ASP A 35 -14.66 -24.53 -13.27
C ASP A 35 -13.44 -23.94 -12.55
N PRO A 36 -12.72 -24.74 -11.75
CA PRO A 36 -11.54 -24.26 -11.00
C PRO A 36 -10.43 -23.67 -11.87
N SER A 37 -10.33 -24.05 -13.15
CA SER A 37 -9.30 -23.56 -14.06
C SER A 37 -9.47 -22.08 -14.44
N VAL A 38 -10.67 -21.53 -14.23
CA VAL A 38 -10.96 -20.10 -14.45
C VAL A 38 -10.22 -19.19 -13.45
N VAL A 39 -9.91 -19.71 -12.26
CA VAL A 39 -9.20 -18.93 -11.24
C VAL A 39 -7.69 -19.19 -11.33
N PRO A 40 -6.85 -18.15 -11.49
CA PRO A 40 -7.14 -16.71 -11.31
C PRO A 40 -7.39 -15.88 -12.58
N ASN A 41 -7.08 -16.38 -13.78
CA ASN A 41 -7.00 -15.54 -14.99
C ASN A 41 -8.05 -15.85 -16.06
N GLY A 42 -8.90 -16.85 -15.83
CA GLY A 42 -9.95 -17.21 -16.76
C GLY A 42 -11.13 -16.22 -16.75
N ARG A 43 -12.04 -16.39 -17.72
CA ARG A 43 -13.21 -15.53 -17.84
C ARG A 43 -14.20 -15.82 -16.71
N MET A 44 -14.38 -14.85 -15.84
CA MET A 44 -15.41 -14.84 -14.80
C MET A 44 -16.77 -14.39 -15.38
N PRO A 45 -17.88 -14.56 -14.65
CA PRO A 45 -19.15 -13.93 -15.04
C PRO A 45 -18.98 -12.44 -15.31
N ASP A 46 -19.71 -11.89 -16.28
CA ASP A 46 -19.54 -10.48 -16.74
C ASP A 46 -19.72 -9.46 -15.60
N THR A 47 -20.50 -9.77 -14.58
CA THR A 47 -20.65 -8.93 -13.37
C THR A 47 -19.46 -8.94 -12.43
N VAL A 48 -18.55 -9.91 -12.56
CA VAL A 48 -17.31 -10.03 -11.76
C VAL A 48 -16.13 -9.46 -12.54
N GLY A 49 -16.09 -9.65 -13.87
CA GLY A 49 -14.96 -9.21 -14.70
C GLY A 49 -13.67 -9.97 -14.39
N SER A 50 -12.58 -9.25 -14.19
CA SER A 50 -11.27 -9.83 -13.79
C SER A 50 -11.30 -10.30 -12.33
N CYS A 51 -10.87 -11.56 -12.09
CA CYS A 51 -10.77 -12.13 -10.74
C CYS A 51 -9.89 -11.27 -9.81
N LEU A 52 -8.73 -10.82 -10.29
CA LEU A 52 -7.82 -10.00 -9.49
C LEU A 52 -8.41 -8.61 -9.20
N VAL A 53 -9.04 -7.96 -10.20
CA VAL A 53 -9.65 -6.63 -10.01
C VAL A 53 -10.83 -6.72 -9.05
N TYR A 54 -11.68 -7.74 -9.15
CA TYR A 54 -12.78 -7.95 -8.19
C TYR A 54 -12.26 -8.15 -6.77
N ALA A 55 -11.19 -8.94 -6.61
CA ALA A 55 -10.53 -9.12 -5.31
C ALA A 55 -9.97 -7.80 -4.75
N ILE A 56 -9.40 -6.94 -5.61
CA ILE A 56 -8.91 -5.62 -5.20
C ILE A 56 -10.03 -4.78 -4.59
N TYR A 57 -11.25 -4.85 -5.11
CA TYR A 57 -12.38 -4.09 -4.56
C TYR A 57 -12.99 -4.72 -3.28
N HIS A 58 -13.05 -6.05 -3.20
CA HIS A 58 -13.93 -6.73 -2.24
C HIS A 58 -13.22 -7.63 -1.22
N SER A 59 -11.98 -8.04 -1.49
CA SER A 59 -11.31 -9.07 -0.68
C SER A 59 -10.27 -8.51 0.30
N PRO A 60 -9.94 -9.22 1.38
CA PRO A 60 -8.81 -8.91 2.22
C PRO A 60 -7.47 -8.93 1.45
N LEU A 61 -6.50 -8.11 1.87
CA LEU A 61 -5.15 -8.04 1.26
C LEU A 61 -4.48 -9.43 1.15
N ALA A 62 -4.66 -10.27 2.16
CA ALA A 62 -4.11 -11.64 2.17
C ALA A 62 -4.65 -12.50 1.02
N PHE A 63 -5.90 -12.28 0.60
CA PHE A 63 -6.48 -13.01 -0.52
C PHE A 63 -5.97 -12.50 -1.88
N ILE A 64 -5.79 -11.17 -2.02
CA ILE A 64 -5.16 -10.57 -3.19
C ILE A 64 -3.75 -11.15 -3.38
N ARG A 65 -2.97 -11.24 -2.30
CA ARG A 65 -1.66 -11.90 -2.29
C ARG A 65 -1.74 -13.34 -2.76
N LYS A 66 -2.67 -14.13 -2.21
CA LYS A 66 -2.86 -15.53 -2.58
C LYS A 66 -3.18 -15.71 -4.06
N LEU A 67 -4.01 -14.83 -4.64
CA LEU A 67 -4.30 -14.84 -6.08
C LEU A 67 -3.05 -14.55 -6.91
N LEU A 68 -2.22 -13.58 -6.52
CA LEU A 68 -0.97 -13.26 -7.20
C LEU A 68 0.04 -14.41 -7.09
N GLU A 69 0.14 -15.07 -5.94
CA GLU A 69 0.99 -16.24 -5.70
C GLU A 69 0.63 -17.45 -6.57
N ILE A 70 -0.66 -17.64 -6.88
CA ILE A 70 -1.12 -18.68 -7.81
C ILE A 70 -1.10 -18.24 -9.29
N GLY A 71 -0.51 -17.07 -9.60
CA GLY A 71 -0.27 -16.61 -10.94
C GLY A 71 -1.35 -15.69 -11.52
N ALA A 72 -2.10 -14.96 -10.69
CA ALA A 72 -2.95 -13.88 -11.20
C ALA A 72 -2.09 -12.82 -11.89
N ASP A 73 -2.49 -12.41 -13.09
CA ASP A 73 -1.74 -11.43 -13.89
C ASP A 73 -1.96 -10.01 -13.33
N PRO A 74 -0.92 -9.37 -12.75
CA PRO A 74 -1.03 -8.00 -12.23
C PRO A 74 -1.17 -6.94 -13.32
N ASN A 75 -1.02 -7.33 -14.59
CA ASN A 75 -1.14 -6.47 -15.77
C ASN A 75 -2.35 -6.87 -16.64
N ALA A 76 -3.26 -7.67 -16.09
CA ALA A 76 -4.45 -8.11 -16.83
C ALA A 76 -5.15 -6.89 -17.48
N PRO A 77 -5.47 -6.97 -18.78
CA PRO A 77 -6.25 -5.94 -19.43
C PRO A 77 -7.65 -5.90 -18.80
N ALA A 78 -8.20 -4.71 -18.69
CA ALA A 78 -9.54 -4.50 -18.15
C ALA A 78 -10.42 -3.83 -19.21
N ASP A 79 -11.51 -4.50 -19.60
CA ASP A 79 -12.44 -4.00 -20.61
C ASP A 79 -13.16 -2.72 -20.16
N ASP A 80 -13.24 -2.49 -18.84
CA ASP A 80 -13.78 -1.30 -18.22
C ASP A 80 -12.76 -0.15 -18.07
N GLY A 81 -11.50 -0.36 -18.48
CA GLY A 81 -10.42 0.60 -18.37
C GLY A 81 -9.77 0.71 -16.99
N PHE A 82 -10.05 -0.23 -16.06
CA PHE A 82 -9.44 -0.25 -14.72
C PHE A 82 -8.49 -1.45 -14.53
N PRO A 83 -7.30 -1.46 -15.16
CA PRO A 83 -6.30 -2.48 -14.87
C PRO A 83 -5.91 -2.45 -13.38
N PRO A 84 -5.32 -3.55 -12.84
CA PRO A 84 -5.17 -3.77 -11.40
C PRO A 84 -4.59 -2.61 -10.60
N LEU A 85 -3.54 -1.92 -11.07
CA LEU A 85 -2.97 -0.76 -10.37
C LEU A 85 -3.92 0.44 -10.33
N ILE A 86 -4.61 0.71 -11.44
CA ILE A 86 -5.59 1.81 -11.53
C ILE A 86 -6.80 1.48 -10.66
N ALA A 87 -7.31 0.24 -10.71
CA ALA A 87 -8.38 -0.23 -9.84
C ALA A 87 -8.02 -0.05 -8.35
N ALA A 88 -6.81 -0.44 -7.94
CA ALA A 88 -6.36 -0.27 -6.56
C ALA A 88 -6.36 1.21 -6.12
N LEU A 89 -5.89 2.11 -6.98
CA LEU A 89 -5.84 3.54 -6.67
C LEU A 89 -7.23 4.18 -6.54
N THR A 90 -8.23 3.68 -7.29
CA THR A 90 -9.62 4.18 -7.20
C THR A 90 -10.37 3.72 -5.95
N CYS A 91 -9.87 2.70 -5.22
CA CYS A 91 -10.50 2.17 -4.00
C CYS A 91 -10.59 3.18 -2.83
N THR A 92 -9.97 4.34 -2.93
CA THR A 92 -10.17 5.46 -1.98
C THR A 92 -11.55 6.10 -2.11
N ARG A 93 -12.18 5.97 -3.27
CA ARG A 93 -13.54 6.45 -3.53
C ARG A 93 -14.57 5.48 -2.98
N HIS A 94 -15.78 5.99 -2.68
CA HIS A 94 -16.90 5.13 -2.36
C HIS A 94 -17.37 4.42 -3.64
N VAL A 95 -17.12 3.12 -3.72
CA VAL A 95 -17.65 2.27 -4.79
C VAL A 95 -18.94 1.63 -4.27
N PRO A 96 -20.08 1.74 -4.97
CA PRO A 96 -21.32 1.08 -4.56
C PRO A 96 -21.08 -0.43 -4.38
N GLY A 97 -21.40 -0.95 -3.19
CA GLY A 97 -21.20 -2.37 -2.85
C GLY A 97 -19.80 -2.72 -2.30
N ALA A 98 -18.80 -1.84 -2.45
CA ALA A 98 -17.50 -2.00 -1.82
C ALA A 98 -17.28 -0.86 -0.80
N GLY A 99 -16.79 -1.20 0.38
CA GLY A 99 -16.40 -0.20 1.39
C GLY A 99 -15.15 0.58 0.97
N ARG A 100 -14.97 1.76 1.56
CA ARG A 100 -13.74 2.54 1.42
C ARG A 100 -12.56 1.74 1.98
N ARG A 101 -11.50 1.52 1.18
CA ARG A 101 -10.32 0.77 1.62
C ARG A 101 -9.30 1.68 2.31
N ASN A 102 -8.75 1.21 3.41
CA ASN A 102 -7.67 1.91 4.13
C ASN A 102 -6.28 1.33 3.80
N ASP A 103 -6.23 0.21 3.06
CA ASP A 103 -5.01 -0.54 2.70
C ASP A 103 -4.59 -0.37 1.22
N VAL A 104 -5.10 0.66 0.55
CA VAL A 104 -4.80 0.96 -0.88
C VAL A 104 -3.30 0.95 -1.16
N ASN A 105 -2.50 1.62 -0.33
CA ASN A 105 -1.06 1.69 -0.51
C ASN A 105 -0.37 0.34 -0.35
N ASP A 106 -0.92 -0.56 0.45
CA ASP A 106 -0.40 -1.92 0.60
C ASP A 106 -0.75 -2.78 -0.60
N ILE A 107 -1.95 -2.59 -1.18
CA ILE A 107 -2.34 -3.25 -2.44
C ILE A 107 -1.44 -2.77 -3.58
N VAL A 108 -1.23 -1.45 -3.74
CA VAL A 108 -0.33 -0.90 -4.76
C VAL A 108 1.08 -1.48 -4.61
N ARG A 109 1.62 -1.50 -3.39
CA ARG A 109 2.92 -2.10 -3.10
C ARG A 109 2.97 -3.58 -3.46
N LEU A 110 1.93 -4.32 -3.12
CA LEU A 110 1.82 -5.76 -3.42
C LEU A 110 1.80 -5.99 -4.93
N LEU A 111 0.97 -5.28 -5.69
CA LEU A 111 0.90 -5.40 -7.15
C LEU A 111 2.25 -5.10 -7.81
N LEU A 112 2.93 -4.01 -7.40
CA LEU A 112 4.25 -3.67 -7.90
C LEU A 112 5.30 -4.74 -7.56
N ALA A 113 5.24 -5.33 -6.38
CA ALA A 113 6.13 -6.43 -5.98
C ALA A 113 5.93 -7.71 -6.83
N PHE A 114 4.74 -7.91 -7.38
CA PHE A 114 4.42 -9.00 -8.32
C PHE A 114 4.55 -8.62 -9.80
N GLY A 115 5.18 -7.48 -10.11
CA GLY A 115 5.52 -7.10 -11.48
C GLY A 115 4.42 -6.33 -12.22
N ALA A 116 3.53 -5.64 -11.51
CA ALA A 116 2.62 -4.72 -12.16
C ALA A 116 3.39 -3.61 -12.87
N ASP A 117 3.01 -3.30 -14.11
CA ASP A 117 3.60 -2.22 -14.90
C ASP A 117 3.14 -0.86 -14.37
N PRO A 118 4.05 -0.04 -13.80
CA PRO A 118 3.70 1.27 -13.24
C PRO A 118 3.28 2.30 -14.31
N ASN A 119 3.39 1.94 -15.60
CA ASN A 119 3.04 2.79 -16.73
C ASN A 119 1.84 2.26 -17.55
N GLN A 120 1.21 1.16 -17.10
CA GLN A 120 0.06 0.59 -17.81
C GLN A 120 -1.09 1.59 -17.87
N ARG A 121 -1.55 1.88 -19.10
CA ARG A 121 -2.64 2.83 -19.32
C ARG A 121 -4.01 2.19 -19.09
N GLY A 122 -4.93 3.00 -18.61
CA GLY A 122 -6.32 2.59 -18.38
C GLY A 122 -7.32 3.66 -18.81
N ILE A 123 -8.36 3.84 -18.01
CA ILE A 123 -9.45 4.78 -18.31
C ILE A 123 -8.91 6.20 -18.58
N ASN A 124 -9.47 6.88 -19.57
CA ASN A 124 -9.03 8.20 -20.03
C ASN A 124 -7.55 8.26 -20.42
N ASP A 125 -6.99 7.14 -20.86
CA ASP A 125 -5.56 6.99 -21.16
C ASP A 125 -4.61 7.31 -19.97
N PHE A 126 -5.15 7.35 -18.75
CA PHE A 126 -4.38 7.62 -17.54
C PHE A 126 -3.38 6.51 -17.24
N THR A 127 -2.17 6.90 -16.86
CA THR A 127 -1.25 5.98 -16.18
C THR A 127 -1.58 5.91 -14.69
N PRO A 128 -1.05 4.93 -13.95
CA PRO A 128 -1.19 4.91 -12.48
C PRO A 128 -0.76 6.21 -11.79
N LEU A 129 0.24 6.93 -12.32
CA LEU A 129 0.63 8.25 -11.78
C LEU A 129 -0.47 9.30 -11.94
N HIS A 130 -1.12 9.39 -13.10
CA HIS A 130 -2.25 10.31 -13.30
C HIS A 130 -3.37 10.00 -12.29
N MET A 131 -3.70 8.71 -12.10
CA MET A 131 -4.71 8.30 -11.14
C MET A 131 -4.30 8.66 -9.71
N ALA A 132 -3.06 8.41 -9.32
CA ALA A 132 -2.55 8.73 -7.98
C ALA A 132 -2.53 10.25 -7.71
N VAL A 133 -2.28 11.09 -8.73
CA VAL A 133 -2.40 12.56 -8.66
C VAL A 133 -3.86 12.97 -8.46
N SER A 134 -4.78 12.40 -9.26
CA SER A 134 -6.23 12.65 -9.13
C SER A 134 -6.75 12.33 -7.72
N GLU A 135 -6.28 11.23 -7.14
CA GLU A 135 -6.63 10.80 -5.77
C GLU A 135 -5.81 11.51 -4.68
N ARG A 136 -4.89 12.41 -5.05
CA ARG A 136 -3.97 13.12 -4.14
C ARG A 136 -3.21 12.16 -3.20
N ASN A 137 -2.90 10.97 -3.68
CA ASN A 137 -2.21 9.93 -2.92
C ASN A 137 -0.69 10.04 -3.10
N ALA A 138 -0.08 10.98 -2.39
CA ALA A 138 1.37 11.23 -2.46
C ALA A 138 2.21 9.98 -2.13
N PHE A 139 1.70 9.09 -1.26
CA PHE A 139 2.42 7.85 -0.93
C PHE A 139 2.42 6.86 -2.10
N ALA A 140 1.28 6.68 -2.76
CA ALA A 140 1.21 5.84 -3.97
C ALA A 140 2.07 6.42 -5.10
N ILE A 141 2.09 7.75 -5.26
CA ILE A 141 2.98 8.42 -6.23
C ILE A 141 4.44 8.02 -5.97
N GLN A 142 4.91 8.07 -4.72
CA GLN A 142 6.28 7.67 -4.40
C GLN A 142 6.53 6.19 -4.71
N LEU A 143 5.58 5.29 -4.37
CA LEU A 143 5.70 3.86 -4.69
C LEU A 143 5.83 3.63 -6.19
N LEU A 144 5.03 4.33 -6.99
CA LEU A 144 5.05 4.24 -8.45
C LEU A 144 6.37 4.76 -9.04
N LEU A 145 6.85 5.91 -8.55
CA LEU A 145 8.14 6.48 -8.96
C LEU A 145 9.32 5.55 -8.59
N ASP A 146 9.29 4.96 -7.38
CA ASP A 146 10.29 3.98 -6.93
C ASP A 146 10.28 2.72 -7.83
N ALA A 147 9.12 2.37 -8.40
CA ALA A 147 8.94 1.26 -9.34
C ALA A 147 9.23 1.61 -10.81
N GLY A 148 9.64 2.85 -11.11
CA GLY A 148 9.99 3.28 -12.46
C GLY A 148 8.83 3.86 -13.29
N ALA A 149 7.78 4.35 -12.65
CA ALA A 149 6.75 5.13 -13.35
C ALA A 149 7.35 6.39 -13.96
N ASP A 150 6.96 6.70 -15.21
CA ASP A 150 7.41 7.89 -15.92
C ASP A 150 6.47 9.07 -15.65
N PRO A 151 6.89 10.09 -14.91
CA PRO A 151 6.06 11.25 -14.58
C PRO A 151 5.84 12.20 -15.76
N ASP A 152 6.65 12.10 -16.79
CA ASP A 152 6.58 12.95 -17.98
C ASP A 152 5.73 12.32 -19.10
N MET A 153 5.21 11.10 -18.90
CA MET A 153 4.38 10.41 -19.88
C MET A 153 3.02 11.10 -20.01
N PRO A 154 2.68 11.73 -21.16
CA PRO A 154 1.40 12.40 -21.33
C PRO A 154 0.27 11.40 -21.65
N THR A 155 -0.97 11.77 -21.38
CA THR A 155 -2.14 11.14 -21.99
C THR A 155 -2.13 11.37 -23.52
N ARG A 156 -2.82 10.53 -24.28
CA ARG A 156 -2.91 10.64 -25.75
C ARG A 156 -4.25 11.21 -26.21
N ILE A 157 -5.13 11.51 -25.25
CA ILE A 157 -6.47 12.06 -25.46
C ILE A 157 -6.65 13.25 -24.54
N ASP A 158 -7.69 14.03 -24.78
CA ASP A 158 -8.06 15.23 -24.06
C ASP A 158 -6.90 16.27 -24.05
N ASP A 159 -6.47 16.73 -22.90
CA ASP A 159 -5.47 17.80 -22.77
C ASP A 159 -4.03 17.35 -23.05
N CYS A 160 -3.79 16.03 -23.26
CA CYS A 160 -2.46 15.45 -23.50
C CYS A 160 -1.45 15.84 -22.40
N GLU A 161 -1.91 15.90 -21.15
CA GLU A 161 -1.10 16.29 -20.00
C GLU A 161 -0.35 15.09 -19.40
N SER A 162 0.86 15.35 -18.90
CA SER A 162 1.60 14.44 -18.02
C SER A 162 1.12 14.54 -16.58
N ALA A 163 1.48 13.56 -15.75
CA ALA A 163 1.17 13.60 -14.33
C ALA A 163 1.74 14.84 -13.61
N VAL A 164 2.90 15.35 -14.08
CA VAL A 164 3.51 16.59 -13.57
C VAL A 164 2.66 17.79 -13.90
N GLU A 165 2.27 17.93 -15.18
CA GLU A 165 1.44 19.06 -15.65
C GLU A 165 0.06 19.05 -14.99
N MET A 166 -0.58 17.89 -14.88
CA MET A 166 -1.83 17.70 -14.16
C MET A 166 -1.73 18.16 -12.69
N ALA A 167 -0.64 17.81 -11.99
CA ALA A 167 -0.42 18.25 -10.61
C ALA A 167 -0.20 19.75 -10.50
N GLN A 168 0.49 20.37 -11.48
CA GLN A 168 0.70 21.81 -11.55
C GLN A 168 -0.62 22.55 -11.82
N ALA A 169 -1.39 22.11 -12.80
CA ALA A 169 -2.71 22.68 -13.14
C ALA A 169 -3.70 22.60 -11.95
N ALA A 170 -3.64 21.50 -11.18
CA ALA A 170 -4.46 21.33 -9.97
C ALA A 170 -3.93 22.10 -8.74
N GLY A 171 -2.83 22.84 -8.84
CA GLY A 171 -2.22 23.57 -7.71
C GLY A 171 -1.61 22.68 -6.63
N LEU A 172 -1.29 21.42 -6.93
CA LEU A 172 -0.74 20.44 -6.00
C LEU A 172 0.79 20.56 -5.94
N HIS A 173 1.29 21.70 -5.43
CA HIS A 173 2.71 22.06 -5.49
C HIS A 173 3.66 21.03 -4.87
N GLU A 174 3.27 20.38 -3.77
CA GLU A 174 4.08 19.34 -3.13
C GLU A 174 4.19 18.10 -4.01
N ILE A 175 3.06 17.66 -4.59
CA ILE A 175 3.00 16.51 -5.51
C ILE A 175 3.78 16.84 -6.80
N ALA A 176 3.57 18.02 -7.39
CA ALA A 176 4.31 18.44 -8.57
C ALA A 176 5.83 18.46 -8.32
N SER A 177 6.27 18.98 -7.16
CA SER A 177 7.68 18.96 -6.75
C SER A 177 8.22 17.54 -6.56
N MET A 178 7.41 16.61 -6.05
CA MET A 178 7.79 15.21 -5.89
C MET A 178 7.95 14.51 -7.24
N LEU A 179 7.01 14.71 -8.15
CA LEU A 179 7.06 14.18 -9.52
C LEU A 179 8.28 14.72 -10.28
N ALA A 180 8.54 16.04 -10.20
CA ALA A 180 9.69 16.68 -10.84
C ALA A 180 11.04 16.12 -10.34
N ARG A 181 11.13 15.66 -9.11
CA ARG A 181 12.31 14.96 -8.59
C ARG A 181 12.44 13.50 -9.06
N LYS A 182 11.48 12.99 -9.82
CA LYS A 182 11.49 11.63 -10.37
C LYS A 182 11.78 10.55 -9.31
N GLY A 183 11.14 10.67 -8.15
CA GLY A 183 11.28 9.70 -7.05
C GLY A 183 12.56 9.86 -6.22
N GLN A 184 13.43 10.83 -6.48
CA GLN A 184 14.58 11.06 -5.62
C GLN A 184 14.14 11.42 -4.19
N PRO A 185 14.73 10.78 -3.15
CA PRO A 185 14.34 11.03 -1.77
C PRO A 185 14.57 12.47 -1.33
N LEU A 186 13.71 12.98 -0.46
CA LEU A 186 13.73 14.36 0.02
C LEU A 186 15.03 14.76 0.76
N ARG A 187 15.74 13.85 1.35
CA ARG A 187 16.99 14.03 2.13
C ARG A 187 17.05 15.31 2.98
N GLN A 188 16.11 15.47 3.89
CA GLN A 188 16.11 16.54 4.86
C GLN A 188 16.61 16.05 6.22
N ARG A 189 17.64 16.69 6.77
CA ARG A 189 18.12 16.36 8.11
C ARG A 189 17.16 16.85 9.18
N LEU A 190 16.46 15.96 9.86
CA LEU A 190 15.60 16.30 11.01
C LEU A 190 16.44 16.55 12.26
N ARG A 191 17.45 15.71 12.49
CA ARG A 191 18.38 15.78 13.61
C ARG A 191 19.70 15.12 13.25
N SER A 192 20.76 15.31 14.06
CA SER A 192 22.00 14.56 13.88
C SER A 192 21.72 13.05 13.93
N GLY A 193 21.96 12.34 12.83
CA GLY A 193 21.73 10.91 12.69
C GLY A 193 20.31 10.50 12.31
N VAL A 194 19.39 11.43 12.01
CA VAL A 194 18.07 11.13 11.43
C VAL A 194 17.83 12.01 10.20
N THR A 195 17.73 11.35 9.06
CA THR A 195 17.41 12.00 7.77
C THR A 195 16.02 11.62 7.33
N LEU A 196 15.19 12.60 7.00
CA LEU A 196 13.87 12.41 6.39
C LEU A 196 14.06 12.12 4.90
N LEU A 197 13.54 11.00 4.43
CA LEU A 197 13.57 10.60 3.02
C LEU A 197 12.24 10.87 2.32
N ALA A 198 11.12 10.76 3.06
CA ALA A 198 9.79 11.14 2.59
C ALA A 198 8.89 11.48 3.79
N ASP A 199 8.00 12.44 3.61
CA ASP A 199 6.97 12.84 4.59
C ASP A 199 5.61 12.92 3.90
N PHE A 200 4.67 12.11 4.38
CA PHE A 200 3.30 12.08 3.91
C PHE A 200 2.42 12.47 5.09
N PRO A 201 2.06 13.75 5.22
CA PRO A 201 1.35 14.23 6.38
C PRO A 201 -0.04 13.61 6.50
N GLY A 202 -0.38 13.13 7.68
CA GLY A 202 -1.73 12.68 8.01
C GLY A 202 -2.69 13.85 8.19
N SER A 203 -3.99 13.59 8.06
CA SER A 203 -5.06 14.57 8.29
C SER A 203 -5.60 14.57 9.72
N GLY A 204 -5.21 13.59 10.55
CA GLY A 204 -5.68 13.46 11.93
C GLY A 204 -4.98 14.39 12.93
N GLU A 205 -5.20 14.16 14.22
CA GLU A 205 -4.59 14.94 15.31
C GLU A 205 -3.05 14.84 15.31
N PRO A 206 -2.34 15.88 15.79
CA PRO A 206 -0.90 15.82 15.98
C PRO A 206 -0.49 14.70 16.93
N VAL A 207 0.58 13.98 16.59
CA VAL A 207 1.18 12.96 17.46
C VAL A 207 1.82 13.62 18.67
N ARG A 208 1.44 13.17 19.87
CA ARG A 208 1.92 13.69 21.15
C ARG A 208 2.83 12.67 21.83
N ARG A 209 3.90 13.16 22.43
CA ARG A 209 4.77 12.33 23.28
C ARG A 209 4.02 11.84 24.49
N GLN A 210 4.40 10.68 25.02
CA GLN A 210 3.79 10.00 26.18
C GLN A 210 2.36 9.47 25.96
N HIS A 211 1.83 9.51 24.74
CA HIS A 211 0.54 8.91 24.38
C HIS A 211 0.75 7.65 23.56
N ASN A 212 -0.26 6.77 23.60
CA ASN A 212 -0.25 5.50 22.90
C ASN A 212 -0.84 5.64 21.49
N TYR A 213 -0.17 5.01 20.52
CA TYR A 213 -0.62 4.99 19.13
C TYR A 213 -0.48 3.59 18.56
N ARG A 214 -1.42 3.20 17.70
CA ARG A 214 -1.25 2.06 16.84
C ARG A 214 -0.40 2.48 15.66
N ILE A 215 0.72 1.79 15.48
CA ILE A 215 1.68 2.09 14.41
C ILE A 215 1.90 0.88 13.52
N ARG A 216 2.32 1.15 12.28
CA ARG A 216 2.92 0.19 11.38
C ARG A 216 4.38 0.59 11.16
N LEU A 217 5.28 -0.37 11.32
CA LEU A 217 6.72 -0.16 11.19
C LEU A 217 7.33 -1.19 10.26
N ARG A 218 8.15 -0.72 9.33
CA ARG A 218 9.02 -1.52 8.48
C ARG A 218 10.44 -1.00 8.59
N LEU A 219 11.40 -1.91 8.62
CA LEU A 219 12.83 -1.57 8.65
C LEU A 219 13.56 -2.30 7.52
N TRP A 220 14.57 -1.65 6.96
CA TRP A 220 15.48 -2.22 5.97
C TRP A 220 16.92 -1.87 6.31
N LEU A 221 17.82 -2.75 5.95
CA LEU A 221 19.25 -2.46 5.90
C LEU A 221 19.57 -1.56 4.70
N ASN A 222 20.74 -0.96 4.70
CA ASN A 222 21.15 0.00 3.65
C ASN A 222 21.11 -0.59 2.22
N LYS A 223 21.28 -1.91 2.07
CA LYS A 223 21.21 -2.60 0.78
C LYS A 223 19.78 -2.98 0.34
N GLY A 224 18.76 -2.57 1.09
CA GLY A 224 17.35 -2.88 0.81
C GLY A 224 16.84 -4.18 1.39
N GLU A 225 17.66 -4.93 2.12
CA GLU A 225 17.24 -6.16 2.80
C GLU A 225 16.24 -5.83 3.92
N ALA A 226 15.05 -6.42 3.89
CA ALA A 226 14.04 -6.22 4.91
C ALA A 226 14.47 -6.84 6.24
N VAL A 227 14.36 -6.08 7.32
CA VAL A 227 14.52 -6.58 8.68
C VAL A 227 13.29 -7.37 9.05
N ARG A 228 13.44 -8.69 9.29
CA ARG A 228 12.34 -9.54 9.69
C ARG A 228 12.20 -9.55 11.20
N TRP A 229 11.05 -9.10 11.68
CA TRP A 229 10.74 -9.05 13.10
C TRP A 229 10.53 -10.45 13.67
N GLN A 230 10.97 -10.65 14.92
CA GLN A 230 10.62 -11.82 15.72
C GLN A 230 9.87 -11.31 16.96
N LEU A 231 8.79 -11.97 17.35
CA LEU A 231 7.97 -11.55 18.50
C LEU A 231 8.76 -11.50 19.83
N ALA A 232 9.87 -12.24 19.91
CA ALA A 232 10.71 -12.30 21.11
C ALA A 232 11.49 -10.99 21.42
N TRP A 233 11.63 -10.08 20.45
CA TRP A 233 12.38 -8.84 20.63
C TRP A 233 11.70 -7.58 20.03
N GLY A 234 10.40 -7.71 19.72
CA GLY A 234 9.54 -6.59 19.38
C GLY A 234 9.03 -5.82 20.62
N PRO A 235 8.42 -4.66 20.43
CA PRO A 235 7.81 -3.93 21.53
C PRO A 235 6.76 -4.78 22.24
N VAL A 236 6.77 -4.72 23.57
CA VAL A 236 5.83 -5.47 24.42
C VAL A 236 4.43 -4.86 24.25
N GLY A 237 3.46 -5.63 23.75
CA GLY A 237 2.09 -5.21 23.52
C GLY A 237 1.35 -6.17 22.58
N ALA A 238 0.13 -5.80 22.17
CA ALA A 238 -0.62 -6.51 21.14
C ALA A 238 0.02 -6.30 19.76
N SER A 239 1.10 -7.05 19.49
CA SER A 239 1.86 -6.96 18.24
C SER A 239 1.41 -8.03 17.26
N ARG A 240 1.25 -7.64 15.99
CA ARG A 240 1.00 -8.55 14.87
C ARG A 240 2.12 -8.38 13.83
N LEU A 241 2.55 -9.50 13.27
CA LEU A 241 3.49 -9.52 12.17
C LEU A 241 2.75 -9.84 10.88
N ASP A 242 2.99 -9.03 9.85
CA ASP A 242 2.52 -9.25 8.50
C ASP A 242 3.72 -9.36 7.54
N ASP A 243 3.50 -9.74 6.29
CA ASP A 243 4.52 -9.87 5.24
C ASP A 243 5.70 -10.75 5.69
N GLU A 244 5.40 -11.96 6.21
CA GLU A 244 6.41 -12.90 6.74
C GLU A 244 7.36 -12.28 7.79
N GLY A 245 6.84 -11.36 8.58
CA GLY A 245 7.60 -10.65 9.62
C GLY A 245 8.31 -9.38 9.14
N ALA A 246 8.16 -8.94 7.90
CA ALA A 246 8.75 -7.68 7.43
C ALA A 246 7.98 -6.43 7.91
N THR A 247 6.72 -6.60 8.31
CA THR A 247 5.86 -5.51 8.82
C THR A 247 5.44 -5.78 10.25
N LEU A 248 5.73 -4.84 11.15
CA LEU A 248 5.26 -4.87 12.54
C LEU A 248 4.08 -3.92 12.69
N LEU A 249 2.95 -4.48 13.12
CA LEU A 249 1.78 -3.74 13.59
C LEU A 249 1.74 -3.84 15.11
N THR A 250 1.80 -2.72 15.80
CA THR A 250 1.86 -2.72 17.26
C THR A 250 1.24 -1.46 17.84
N GLU A 251 0.84 -1.55 19.10
CA GLU A 251 0.51 -0.39 19.91
C GLU A 251 1.74 0.01 20.72
N VAL A 252 2.12 1.27 20.63
CA VAL A 252 3.35 1.76 21.25
C VAL A 252 3.12 3.16 21.86
N ARG A 253 3.70 3.38 23.02
CA ARG A 253 3.84 4.72 23.61
C ARG A 253 4.95 5.50 22.91
N ILE A 254 4.67 6.73 22.53
CA ILE A 254 5.71 7.58 21.90
C ILE A 254 6.66 8.10 22.97
N ASP A 255 7.62 7.25 23.36
CA ASP A 255 8.70 7.61 24.29
C ASP A 255 10.02 6.89 23.92
N ARG A 256 11.10 7.26 24.59
CA ARG A 256 12.45 6.70 24.33
C ARG A 256 12.68 5.30 24.91
N ARG A 257 11.74 4.77 25.68
CA ARG A 257 11.82 3.40 26.20
C ARG A 257 11.19 2.40 25.25
N ALA A 258 10.11 2.83 24.58
CA ALA A 258 9.35 1.97 23.65
C ALA A 258 9.88 2.03 22.21
N LEU A 259 10.50 3.15 21.79
CA LEU A 259 11.05 3.35 20.46
C LEU A 259 12.57 3.55 20.50
N ILE A 260 13.28 3.01 19.50
CA ILE A 260 14.68 3.41 19.27
C ILE A 260 14.75 4.92 19.04
N ALA A 261 15.88 5.52 19.43
CA ALA A 261 16.01 6.98 19.46
C ALA A 261 15.74 7.62 18.09
N GLY A 262 16.14 6.98 16.99
CA GLY A 262 15.90 7.46 15.63
C GLY A 262 14.44 7.53 15.28
N LEU A 263 13.64 6.52 15.62
CA LEU A 263 12.19 6.54 15.42
C LEU A 263 11.49 7.55 16.33
N PHE A 264 11.89 7.62 17.61
CA PHE A 264 11.34 8.59 18.55
C PHE A 264 11.49 10.04 18.05
N TYR A 265 12.64 10.38 17.49
CA TYR A 265 12.86 11.70 16.89
C TYR A 265 12.19 11.84 15.52
N GLY A 266 12.09 10.75 14.77
CA GLY A 266 11.50 10.73 13.44
C GLY A 266 9.99 10.95 13.44
N VAL A 267 9.28 10.61 14.52
CA VAL A 267 7.82 10.83 14.62
C VAL A 267 7.43 12.23 15.08
N ASP A 268 8.40 13.04 15.47
CA ASP A 268 8.14 14.41 15.95
C ASP A 268 7.48 15.25 14.83
N GLY A 269 6.37 15.91 15.14
CA GLY A 269 5.59 16.69 14.18
C GLY A 269 4.72 15.87 13.19
N MET A 270 4.65 14.54 13.32
CA MET A 270 3.70 13.73 12.56
C MET A 270 2.26 13.96 13.03
N ARG A 271 1.32 13.56 12.18
CA ARG A 271 -0.13 13.51 12.49
C ARG A 271 -0.64 12.09 12.30
N VAL A 272 -1.74 11.75 12.96
CA VAL A 272 -2.43 10.48 12.74
C VAL A 272 -2.83 10.35 11.27
N GLY A 273 -2.64 9.17 10.68
CA GLY A 273 -2.77 8.90 9.26
C GLY A 273 -1.52 9.20 8.43
N GLY A 274 -0.49 9.83 9.04
CA GLY A 274 0.76 10.16 8.34
C GLY A 274 1.72 8.99 8.25
N ILE A 275 2.58 9.06 7.23
CA ILE A 275 3.64 8.07 6.98
C ILE A 275 4.95 8.82 6.76
N ARG A 276 6.05 8.34 7.37
CA ARG A 276 7.39 8.84 7.12
C ARG A 276 8.35 7.74 6.73
N ARG A 277 9.26 8.08 5.81
CA ARG A 277 10.47 7.30 5.54
C ARG A 277 11.68 8.02 6.11
N LEU A 278 12.49 7.28 6.85
CA LEU A 278 13.63 7.80 7.60
C LEU A 278 14.88 6.98 7.30
N GLU A 279 16.03 7.65 7.25
CA GLU A 279 17.33 7.02 7.34
C GLU A 279 17.87 7.30 8.75
N ILE A 280 18.24 6.25 9.48
CA ILE A 280 18.62 6.31 10.90
C ILE A 280 20.03 5.81 11.06
N ALA A 281 20.90 6.68 11.57
CA ALA A 281 22.29 6.34 11.86
C ALA A 281 22.40 5.29 12.97
N PRO A 282 23.45 4.45 12.98
CA PRO A 282 23.59 3.32 13.89
C PRO A 282 23.46 3.69 15.38
N HIS A 283 24.06 4.80 15.81
CA HIS A 283 24.04 5.25 17.20
C HIS A 283 22.65 5.69 17.73
N LEU A 284 21.67 5.89 16.83
CA LEU A 284 20.28 6.17 17.16
C LEU A 284 19.37 4.97 16.90
N ALA A 285 19.94 3.85 16.47
CA ALA A 285 19.29 2.57 16.23
C ALA A 285 19.83 1.51 17.21
N TYR A 286 20.52 0.51 16.71
CA TYR A 286 21.02 -0.64 17.49
C TYR A 286 22.54 -0.58 17.76
N GLY A 287 23.24 0.47 17.27
CA GLY A 287 24.64 0.77 17.53
C GLY A 287 25.61 -0.34 17.15
N ASP A 288 26.69 -0.41 17.93
CA ASP A 288 27.79 -1.36 17.80
C ASP A 288 27.41 -2.81 18.13
N ARG A 289 26.26 -3.03 18.77
CA ARG A 289 25.77 -4.38 19.13
C ARG A 289 24.92 -5.00 18.03
N GLY A 290 24.19 -4.18 17.28
CA GLY A 290 23.18 -4.69 16.33
C GLY A 290 22.11 -5.55 17.01
N VAL A 291 21.50 -6.46 16.24
CA VAL A 291 20.61 -7.53 16.70
C VAL A 291 21.13 -8.84 16.09
N PRO A 292 21.61 -9.79 16.90
CA PRO A 292 22.23 -11.01 16.39
C PRO A 292 21.37 -11.74 15.36
N GLY A 293 21.93 -12.04 14.19
CA GLY A 293 21.27 -12.74 13.09
C GLY A 293 20.25 -11.92 12.30
N VAL A 294 20.00 -10.64 12.64
CA VAL A 294 18.96 -9.82 12.01
C VAL A 294 19.48 -8.44 11.59
N ILE A 295 20.15 -7.72 12.48
CA ILE A 295 20.69 -6.39 12.20
C ILE A 295 22.18 -6.40 12.53
N PRO A 296 23.07 -6.23 11.54
CA PRO A 296 24.50 -6.17 11.78
C PRO A 296 24.90 -5.02 12.74
N PRO A 297 26.03 -5.14 13.45
CA PRO A 297 26.64 -4.01 14.14
C PRO A 297 26.83 -2.82 13.19
N ASP A 298 26.65 -1.61 13.72
CA ASP A 298 26.83 -0.34 13.01
C ASP A 298 26.02 -0.23 11.71
N ALA A 299 24.88 -0.92 11.63
CA ALA A 299 24.00 -0.86 10.48
C ALA A 299 23.25 0.48 10.39
N LEU A 300 23.32 1.11 9.22
CA LEU A 300 22.43 2.19 8.83
C LEU A 300 21.05 1.57 8.53
N LEU A 301 19.99 2.10 9.15
CA LEU A 301 18.63 1.61 8.95
C LEU A 301 17.80 2.59 8.14
N ASN A 302 17.06 2.06 7.19
CA ASN A 302 15.91 2.73 6.59
C ASN A 302 14.65 2.27 7.30
N ALA A 303 13.78 3.21 7.67
CA ALA A 303 12.54 2.95 8.38
C ALA A 303 11.36 3.59 7.66
N GLU A 304 10.25 2.88 7.60
CA GLU A 304 8.95 3.45 7.26
C GLU A 304 8.05 3.30 8.47
N ILE A 305 7.58 4.41 9.01
CA ILE A 305 6.65 4.45 10.13
C ILE A 305 5.34 5.11 9.72
N ALA A 306 4.23 4.43 9.95
CA ALA A 306 2.89 4.97 9.77
C ALA A 306 2.18 5.05 11.13
N ILE A 307 1.53 6.18 11.40
CA ILE A 307 0.69 6.37 12.58
C ILE A 307 -0.76 6.09 12.18
N LEU A 308 -1.30 4.93 12.55
CA LEU A 308 -2.60 4.45 12.08
C LEU A 308 -3.77 5.10 12.83
N SER A 309 -3.70 5.12 14.15
CA SER A 309 -4.72 5.72 15.03
C SER A 309 -4.11 6.04 16.39
N ALA A 310 -4.74 6.98 17.13
CA ALA A 310 -4.50 7.05 18.56
C ALA A 310 -5.06 5.76 19.20
N ALA A 311 -4.34 5.20 20.16
CA ALA A 311 -4.91 4.17 21.01
C ALA A 311 -5.62 4.87 22.18
N ASN A 312 -6.73 4.31 22.64
CA ASN A 312 -7.40 4.83 23.83
C ASN A 312 -6.41 4.69 25.00
N ASP A 313 -6.14 5.80 25.68
CA ASP A 313 -5.47 5.73 26.98
C ASP A 313 -6.38 4.90 27.92
N PRO A 314 -5.81 3.94 28.67
CA PRO A 314 -6.57 3.08 29.56
C PRO A 314 -7.30 3.83 30.65
#